data_9a3a058e44fab243ad7931d8ec7dfc92
#
_entry.id   9a3a058e44fab243ad7931d8ec7dfc92
#
_cell.length_a   1.000
_cell.length_b   1.000
_cell.length_c   1.000
_cell.angle_alpha   90.00
_cell.angle_beta   90.00
_cell.angle_gamma   90.00
#
_symmetry.space_group_name_H-M   'P 1'
#
loop_
_entity.id
_entity.type
_entity.pdbx_description
1 polymer ?
#
loop_
_entity_poly.entity_id
_entity_poly.type
_entity_poly.pdbx_seq_one_letter_code
_entity_poly.pdbx_strand_id
1 'polypeptide(L)'
;MIFLNKKNKIINLLKTVVELIESLSPNSNFIKLAREGKQGIEAVSKVVKDEIPPDTEALKNLQILLDVFSLLSERQLEINDELLSKMKQLAEIIIYELGEVIPVKLNIAFMPYKVTMWDSLASIYEAAKEDKSNVVKVIPIPYYKLAGGKAIPTYEGNLFPKDVPVTSFENYDLEKEEPDIIFIHNAYDQYNTITRVDEYFFTSNLKKYTDMLVYVPYHVTGFFKLGKDEQYVTYSIPTMENIDKIIVAGQFVKEAAVNYGVPEDKVLVMGSPKMDAVYQATKNGKIIPEKWENQLSGKFVFALDTNCMYLPNNPFSGLAYIEQVFDAARMKKNCAVIWRPHPLTRISLAHYIPQLLVEYDKLVKEIKERSEKYPNIIFDESNEYLTFLAASDAYISEPNSLMALYTVTGRPAILASKFPANKNLLPDNAFYHFYDEKFSWYKITDELANGLDRKKKFRINLADKLYVNTDGTSGIKILETIKNTIIDY
;
A
#
# COMPACT_ATOMS: atom_id res chain seq x y z
N MET A 1 -26.41 7.09 8.93
CA MET A 1 -25.51 6.68 7.83
C MET A 1 -25.84 5.24 7.50
N ILE A 2 -25.86 4.87 6.22
CA ILE A 2 -26.16 3.51 5.75
C ILE A 2 -24.91 2.90 5.09
N PHE A 3 -24.66 1.60 5.29
CA PHE A 3 -23.57 0.93 4.60
C PHE A 3 -23.77 0.93 3.08
N LEU A 4 -22.72 1.19 2.31
CA LEU A 4 -22.80 1.34 0.84
C LEU A 4 -23.39 0.09 0.16
N ASN A 5 -22.92 -1.10 0.52
CA ASN A 5 -23.46 -2.37 -0.01
C ASN A 5 -24.96 -2.54 0.27
N LYS A 6 -25.43 -2.16 1.47
CA LYS A 6 -26.85 -2.18 1.81
C LYS A 6 -27.64 -1.13 1.01
N LYS A 7 -27.09 0.09 0.91
CA LYS A 7 -27.66 1.18 0.12
C LYS A 7 -27.90 0.73 -1.33
N ASN A 8 -26.87 0.18 -1.96
CA ASN A 8 -26.94 -0.29 -3.35
C ASN A 8 -28.00 -1.39 -3.54
N LYS A 9 -28.04 -2.39 -2.64
CA LYS A 9 -29.07 -3.46 -2.65
C LYS A 9 -30.49 -2.88 -2.50
N ILE A 10 -30.68 -1.90 -1.60
CA ILE A 10 -31.96 -1.25 -1.38
C ILE A 10 -32.40 -0.44 -2.61
N ILE A 11 -31.51 0.36 -3.18
CA ILE A 11 -31.81 1.16 -4.37
C ILE A 11 -32.17 0.27 -5.56
N ASN A 12 -31.46 -0.84 -5.78
CA ASN A 12 -31.77 -1.80 -6.84
C ASN A 12 -33.15 -2.45 -6.62
N LEU A 13 -33.49 -2.81 -5.37
CA LEU A 13 -34.81 -3.35 -5.06
C LEU A 13 -35.91 -2.32 -5.29
N LEU A 14 -35.69 -1.06 -4.91
CA LEU A 14 -36.64 0.04 -5.18
C LEU A 14 -36.82 0.29 -6.68
N LYS A 15 -35.75 0.24 -7.49
CA LYS A 15 -35.86 0.31 -8.95
C LYS A 15 -36.71 -0.81 -9.51
N THR A 16 -36.55 -2.04 -9.01
CA THR A 16 -37.44 -3.18 -9.38
C THR A 16 -38.90 -2.93 -8.96
N VAL A 17 -39.14 -2.28 -7.82
CA VAL A 17 -40.49 -1.87 -7.40
C VAL A 17 -41.05 -0.81 -8.35
N VAL A 18 -40.25 0.15 -8.85
CA VAL A 18 -40.68 1.12 -9.87
C VAL A 18 -41.11 0.40 -11.16
N GLU A 19 -40.33 -0.53 -11.67
CA GLU A 19 -40.66 -1.35 -12.84
C GLU A 19 -41.95 -2.16 -12.64
N LEU A 20 -42.16 -2.67 -11.42
CA LEU A 20 -43.38 -3.37 -11.05
C LEU A 20 -44.58 -2.42 -11.05
N ILE A 21 -44.47 -1.19 -10.51
CA ILE A 21 -45.52 -0.16 -10.55
C ILE A 21 -45.89 0.15 -12.00
N GLU A 22 -44.92 0.29 -12.90
CA GLU A 22 -45.15 0.55 -14.34
C GLU A 22 -45.88 -0.59 -15.06
N SER A 23 -45.76 -1.82 -14.56
CA SER A 23 -46.41 -2.99 -15.10
C SER A 23 -47.84 -3.24 -14.56
N LEU A 24 -48.24 -2.51 -13.51
CA LEU A 24 -49.58 -2.58 -12.94
C LEU A 24 -50.61 -2.05 -13.92
N SER A 25 -51.67 -2.79 -14.18
CA SER A 25 -52.85 -2.34 -14.96
C SER A 25 -54.09 -3.08 -14.50
N PRO A 26 -55.30 -2.49 -14.71
CA PRO A 26 -56.56 -3.16 -14.34
C PRO A 26 -56.78 -4.52 -15.00
N ASN A 27 -56.14 -4.76 -16.15
CA ASN A 27 -56.21 -5.99 -16.93
C ASN A 27 -55.13 -7.02 -16.59
N SER A 28 -54.16 -6.65 -15.75
CA SER A 28 -53.12 -7.57 -15.28
C SER A 28 -53.54 -8.36 -14.04
N ASN A 29 -52.76 -9.37 -13.67
CA ASN A 29 -52.92 -10.03 -12.37
C ASN A 29 -52.34 -9.12 -11.26
N PHE A 30 -52.89 -7.89 -11.15
CA PHE A 30 -52.32 -6.82 -10.31
C PHE A 30 -52.26 -7.17 -8.82
N ILE A 31 -53.14 -8.10 -8.35
CA ILE A 31 -53.13 -8.52 -6.95
C ILE A 31 -51.81 -9.23 -6.62
N LYS A 32 -51.36 -10.10 -7.53
CA LYS A 32 -50.06 -10.76 -7.36
C LYS A 32 -48.92 -9.78 -7.36
N LEU A 33 -48.90 -8.88 -8.33
CA LEU A 33 -47.86 -7.83 -8.44
C LEU A 33 -47.90 -6.89 -7.23
N ALA A 34 -49.08 -6.49 -6.75
CA ALA A 34 -49.21 -5.69 -5.55
C ALA A 34 -48.67 -6.39 -4.30
N ARG A 35 -48.84 -7.71 -4.15
CA ARG A 35 -48.23 -8.49 -3.06
C ARG A 35 -46.72 -8.53 -3.18
N GLU A 36 -46.17 -8.73 -4.37
CA GLU A 36 -44.73 -8.69 -4.62
C GLU A 36 -44.14 -7.32 -4.32
N GLY A 37 -44.78 -6.22 -4.75
CA GLY A 37 -44.39 -4.87 -4.41
C GLY A 37 -44.43 -4.60 -2.91
N LYS A 38 -45.49 -5.04 -2.21
CA LYS A 38 -45.58 -4.99 -0.74
C LYS A 38 -44.39 -5.67 -0.08
N GLN A 39 -44.06 -6.89 -0.47
CA GLN A 39 -42.92 -7.64 0.06
C GLN A 39 -41.60 -6.91 -0.18
N GLY A 40 -41.39 -6.30 -1.37
CA GLY A 40 -40.24 -5.50 -1.68
C GLY A 40 -40.09 -4.28 -0.74
N ILE A 41 -41.19 -3.53 -0.55
CA ILE A 41 -41.16 -2.37 0.36
C ILE A 41 -40.99 -2.76 1.83
N GLU A 42 -41.59 -3.89 2.27
CA GLU A 42 -41.37 -4.43 3.62
C GLU A 42 -39.91 -4.79 3.86
N ALA A 43 -39.25 -5.42 2.88
CA ALA A 43 -37.84 -5.76 2.94
C ALA A 43 -36.95 -4.53 3.04
N VAL A 44 -37.20 -3.51 2.20
CA VAL A 44 -36.52 -2.21 2.28
C VAL A 44 -36.73 -1.55 3.63
N SER A 45 -37.98 -1.44 4.09
CA SER A 45 -38.32 -0.78 5.35
C SER A 45 -37.64 -1.43 6.55
N LYS A 46 -37.54 -2.74 6.56
CA LYS A 46 -36.86 -3.50 7.63
C LYS A 46 -35.40 -3.13 7.75
N VAL A 47 -34.69 -3.02 6.63
CA VAL A 47 -33.26 -2.68 6.63
C VAL A 47 -33.04 -1.20 6.94
N VAL A 48 -33.83 -0.32 6.34
CA VAL A 48 -33.67 1.14 6.46
C VAL A 48 -34.00 1.63 7.89
N LYS A 49 -34.99 1.05 8.56
CA LYS A 49 -35.39 1.42 9.94
C LYS A 49 -34.25 1.29 10.96
N ASP A 50 -33.36 0.35 10.76
CA ASP A 50 -32.23 0.10 11.69
C ASP A 50 -31.03 1.04 11.42
N GLU A 51 -31.01 1.70 10.26
CA GLU A 51 -29.83 2.44 9.78
C GLU A 51 -30.02 3.97 9.79
N ILE A 52 -31.28 4.47 9.77
CA ILE A 52 -31.58 5.90 9.68
C ILE A 52 -32.56 6.37 10.78
N PRO A 53 -32.58 7.67 11.13
CA PRO A 53 -33.49 8.19 12.13
C PRO A 53 -34.97 7.96 11.75
N PRO A 54 -35.84 7.66 12.74
CA PRO A 54 -37.22 7.25 12.49
C PRO A 54 -38.12 8.36 11.91
N ASP A 55 -37.68 9.58 11.96
CA ASP A 55 -38.44 10.78 11.50
C ASP A 55 -38.03 11.22 10.07
N THR A 56 -37.19 10.44 9.38
CA THR A 56 -36.80 10.76 8.00
C THR A 56 -37.94 10.65 7.01
N GLU A 57 -37.92 11.49 5.98
CA GLU A 57 -38.92 11.52 4.92
C GLU A 57 -38.98 10.20 4.15
N ALA A 58 -37.81 9.55 3.92
CA ALA A 58 -37.74 8.23 3.29
C ALA A 58 -38.60 7.19 4.03
N LEU A 59 -38.51 7.12 5.37
CA LEU A 59 -39.31 6.18 6.15
C LEU A 59 -40.81 6.46 6.10
N LYS A 60 -41.20 7.74 6.09
CA LYS A 60 -42.63 8.15 5.94
C LYS A 60 -43.15 7.74 4.57
N ASN A 61 -42.40 8.02 3.51
CA ASN A 61 -42.76 7.69 2.14
C ASN A 61 -42.79 6.17 1.90
N LEU A 62 -41.86 5.41 2.50
CA LEU A 62 -41.91 3.95 2.51
C LEU A 62 -43.18 3.42 3.17
N GLN A 63 -43.61 4.01 4.28
CA GLN A 63 -44.86 3.59 4.95
C GLN A 63 -46.08 3.87 4.07
N ILE A 64 -46.16 5.06 3.45
CA ILE A 64 -47.25 5.41 2.53
C ILE A 64 -47.28 4.40 1.36
N LEU A 65 -46.14 4.11 0.75
CA LEU A 65 -46.09 3.17 -0.38
C LEU A 65 -46.48 1.75 0.04
N LEU A 66 -46.10 1.32 1.25
CA LEU A 66 -46.47 0.04 1.84
C LEU A 66 -48.01 -0.04 2.05
N ASP A 67 -48.61 1.01 2.58
CA ASP A 67 -50.06 1.06 2.81
C ASP A 67 -50.82 0.99 1.49
N VAL A 68 -50.38 1.72 0.46
CA VAL A 68 -51.00 1.64 -0.87
C VAL A 68 -50.90 0.27 -1.47
N PHE A 69 -49.73 -0.40 -1.44
CA PHE A 69 -49.59 -1.79 -1.91
C PHE A 69 -50.47 -2.76 -1.10
N SER A 70 -50.66 -2.57 0.20
CA SER A 70 -51.53 -3.37 1.04
C SER A 70 -52.98 -3.24 0.57
N LEU A 71 -53.48 -2.03 0.40
CA LEU A 71 -54.85 -1.76 -0.06
C LEU A 71 -55.14 -2.33 -1.46
N LEU A 72 -54.17 -2.23 -2.38
CA LEU A 72 -54.24 -2.83 -3.72
C LEU A 72 -54.29 -4.36 -3.65
N SER A 73 -53.48 -4.98 -2.80
CA SER A 73 -53.39 -6.43 -2.64
C SER A 73 -54.69 -7.03 -2.04
N GLU A 74 -55.46 -6.24 -1.27
CA GLU A 74 -56.71 -6.57 -0.62
C GLU A 74 -57.93 -6.15 -1.43
N ARG A 75 -57.78 -5.58 -2.62
CA ARG A 75 -58.84 -5.04 -3.49
C ARG A 75 -59.64 -3.89 -2.85
N GLN A 76 -59.03 -3.13 -1.94
CA GLN A 76 -59.61 -1.98 -1.28
C GLN A 76 -59.36 -0.66 -2.00
N LEU A 77 -58.51 -0.70 -3.04
CA LEU A 77 -58.17 0.46 -3.86
C LEU A 77 -58.18 0.02 -5.36
N GLU A 78 -58.73 0.91 -6.21
CA GLU A 78 -58.74 0.74 -7.66
C GLU A 78 -57.51 1.32 -8.32
N ILE A 79 -57.01 0.65 -9.34
CA ILE A 79 -55.87 1.11 -10.13
C ILE A 79 -56.38 2.14 -11.14
N ASN A 80 -55.71 3.28 -11.14
CA ASN A 80 -55.81 4.32 -12.18
C ASN A 80 -54.45 5.01 -12.41
N ASP A 81 -54.33 5.75 -13.53
CA ASP A 81 -53.08 6.38 -13.95
C ASP A 81 -52.58 7.41 -12.94
N GLU A 82 -53.46 8.10 -12.24
CA GLU A 82 -53.08 9.08 -11.20
C GLU A 82 -52.45 8.40 -9.99
N LEU A 83 -53.03 7.27 -9.56
CA LEU A 83 -52.45 6.48 -8.45
C LEU A 83 -51.11 5.92 -8.80
N LEU A 84 -50.94 5.31 -9.99
CA LEU A 84 -49.69 4.75 -10.44
C LEU A 84 -48.60 5.81 -10.56
N SER A 85 -48.96 7.01 -11.10
CA SER A 85 -48.03 8.13 -11.19
C SER A 85 -47.56 8.61 -9.79
N LYS A 86 -48.44 8.68 -8.81
CA LYS A 86 -48.09 9.04 -7.42
C LYS A 86 -47.22 7.98 -6.75
N MET A 87 -47.53 6.70 -6.94
CA MET A 87 -46.70 5.59 -6.41
C MET A 87 -45.28 5.65 -6.97
N LYS A 88 -45.15 5.86 -8.29
CA LYS A 88 -43.83 5.98 -8.95
C LYS A 88 -43.07 7.18 -8.41
N GLN A 89 -43.70 8.33 -8.32
CA GLN A 89 -43.11 9.57 -7.75
C GLN A 89 -42.60 9.35 -6.30
N LEU A 90 -43.39 8.68 -5.46
CA LEU A 90 -42.97 8.34 -4.10
C LEU A 90 -41.73 7.43 -4.09
N ALA A 91 -41.72 6.37 -4.93
CA ALA A 91 -40.57 5.48 -5.03
C ALA A 91 -39.31 6.21 -5.52
N GLU A 92 -39.44 7.10 -6.50
CA GLU A 92 -38.32 7.92 -7.00
C GLU A 92 -37.80 8.91 -5.94
N ILE A 93 -38.69 9.52 -5.13
CA ILE A 93 -38.28 10.37 -3.98
C ILE A 93 -37.50 9.53 -2.95
N ILE A 94 -37.97 8.33 -2.63
CA ILE A 94 -37.27 7.43 -1.70
C ILE A 94 -35.89 7.06 -2.24
N ILE A 95 -35.77 6.71 -3.53
CA ILE A 95 -34.51 6.41 -4.20
C ILE A 95 -33.56 7.59 -4.11
N TYR A 96 -34.03 8.80 -4.41
CA TYR A 96 -33.23 10.01 -4.31
C TYR A 96 -32.76 10.29 -2.88
N GLU A 97 -33.64 10.21 -1.90
CA GLU A 97 -33.30 10.49 -0.51
C GLU A 97 -32.29 9.48 0.04
N LEU A 98 -32.49 8.17 -0.20
CA LEU A 98 -31.56 7.14 0.21
C LEU A 98 -30.23 7.21 -0.57
N GLY A 99 -30.29 7.62 -1.84
CA GLY A 99 -29.13 7.72 -2.72
C GLY A 99 -28.26 8.95 -2.44
N GLU A 100 -28.86 10.14 -2.37
CA GLU A 100 -28.11 11.41 -2.42
C GLU A 100 -28.08 12.13 -1.07
N VAL A 101 -29.12 11.95 -0.23
CA VAL A 101 -29.25 12.74 1.01
C VAL A 101 -28.66 12.02 2.22
N ILE A 102 -28.81 10.70 2.30
CA ILE A 102 -28.37 9.95 3.46
C ILE A 102 -26.88 9.60 3.34
N PRO A 103 -26.04 10.03 4.30
CA PRO A 103 -24.60 9.77 4.26
C PRO A 103 -24.27 8.28 4.27
N VAL A 104 -23.26 7.91 3.49
CA VAL A 104 -22.78 6.55 3.34
C VAL A 104 -21.79 6.18 4.45
N LYS A 105 -21.80 4.92 4.86
CA LYS A 105 -20.81 4.28 5.72
C LYS A 105 -20.10 3.20 4.93
N LEU A 106 -18.77 3.15 5.01
CA LEU A 106 -17.96 2.17 4.29
C LEU A 106 -17.41 1.09 5.22
N ASN A 107 -17.42 -0.16 4.75
CA ASN A 107 -16.74 -1.29 5.38
C ASN A 107 -15.41 -1.51 4.64
N ILE A 108 -14.29 -1.22 5.32
CA ILE A 108 -12.94 -1.24 4.73
C ILE A 108 -12.10 -2.31 5.41
N ALA A 109 -11.59 -3.26 4.62
CA ALA A 109 -10.71 -4.33 5.07
C ALA A 109 -9.27 -4.12 4.57
N PHE A 110 -8.30 -4.18 5.48
CA PHE A 110 -6.88 -4.22 5.16
C PHE A 110 -6.37 -5.65 5.35
N MET A 111 -5.82 -6.27 4.30
CA MET A 111 -5.39 -7.67 4.30
C MET A 111 -3.88 -7.82 4.05
N PRO A 112 -3.03 -7.41 5.00
CA PRO A 112 -1.58 -7.61 4.92
C PRO A 112 -1.22 -9.07 5.21
N TYR A 113 -0.13 -9.59 4.59
CA TYR A 113 0.37 -10.95 4.89
C TYR A 113 1.67 -10.96 5.71
N LYS A 114 2.47 -9.90 5.65
CA LYS A 114 3.71 -9.74 6.43
C LYS A 114 3.72 -8.44 7.19
N VAL A 115 4.05 -8.51 8.48
CA VAL A 115 4.18 -7.32 9.32
C VAL A 115 5.27 -6.37 8.86
N THR A 116 6.39 -6.89 8.33
CA THR A 116 7.50 -6.07 7.81
C THR A 116 7.15 -5.25 6.55
N MET A 117 5.96 -5.48 5.98
CA MET A 117 5.43 -4.76 4.83
C MET A 117 4.20 -3.92 5.19
N TRP A 118 3.81 -3.89 6.47
CA TRP A 118 2.62 -3.16 6.96
C TRP A 118 2.67 -1.67 6.62
N ASP A 119 3.85 -1.07 6.63
CA ASP A 119 4.07 0.33 6.29
C ASP A 119 3.60 0.71 4.87
N SER A 120 3.38 -0.26 3.98
CA SER A 120 2.76 -0.03 2.66
C SER A 120 1.25 0.23 2.71
N LEU A 121 0.59 -0.03 3.84
CA LEU A 121 -0.83 0.19 4.07
C LEU A 121 -1.10 1.14 5.25
N ALA A 122 -0.13 1.33 6.13
CA ALA A 122 -0.32 1.96 7.43
C ALA A 122 -0.91 3.37 7.35
N SER A 123 -0.41 4.25 6.48
CA SER A 123 -0.94 5.63 6.39
C SER A 123 -2.35 5.70 5.80
N ILE A 124 -2.74 4.73 4.95
CA ILE A 124 -4.13 4.62 4.47
C ILE A 124 -5.03 4.16 5.62
N TYR A 125 -4.56 3.17 6.40
CA TYR A 125 -5.29 2.65 7.56
C TYR A 125 -5.52 3.76 8.61
N GLU A 126 -4.50 4.53 8.96
CA GLU A 126 -4.65 5.62 9.93
C GLU A 126 -5.66 6.68 9.43
N ALA A 127 -5.59 7.07 8.16
CA ALA A 127 -6.58 7.97 7.57
C ALA A 127 -8.01 7.38 7.60
N ALA A 128 -8.15 6.08 7.29
CA ALA A 128 -9.44 5.41 7.30
C ALA A 128 -10.04 5.28 8.71
N LYS A 129 -9.21 5.03 9.71
CA LYS A 129 -9.60 4.89 11.13
C LYS A 129 -10.05 6.21 11.75
N GLU A 130 -9.46 7.33 11.34
CA GLU A 130 -9.83 8.66 11.83
C GLU A 130 -11.20 9.11 11.29
N ASP A 131 -11.62 8.62 10.15
CA ASP A 131 -12.91 8.95 9.53
C ASP A 131 -14.04 8.07 10.10
N LYS A 132 -14.89 8.69 10.92
CA LYS A 132 -16.04 8.04 11.59
C LYS A 132 -17.10 7.46 10.64
N SER A 133 -17.06 7.82 9.36
CA SER A 133 -17.92 7.21 8.34
C SER A 133 -17.42 5.85 7.88
N ASN A 134 -16.30 5.37 8.39
CA ASN A 134 -15.76 4.05 8.04
C ASN A 134 -15.88 3.06 9.21
N VAL A 135 -16.05 1.80 8.87
CA VAL A 135 -15.72 0.65 9.74
C VAL A 135 -14.49 0.00 9.17
N VAL A 136 -13.41 0.01 9.96
CA VAL A 136 -12.09 -0.41 9.47
C VAL A 136 -11.62 -1.64 10.23
N LYS A 137 -11.22 -2.67 9.49
CA LYS A 137 -10.65 -3.90 10.05
C LYS A 137 -9.29 -4.21 9.42
N VAL A 138 -8.34 -4.64 10.23
CA VAL A 138 -7.05 -5.18 9.78
C VAL A 138 -7.06 -6.68 9.97
N ILE A 139 -6.96 -7.42 8.89
CA ILE A 139 -7.04 -8.88 8.86
C ILE A 139 -5.73 -9.42 8.28
N PRO A 140 -4.71 -9.68 9.11
CA PRO A 140 -3.50 -10.33 8.63
C PRO A 140 -3.84 -11.71 8.05
N ILE A 141 -3.40 -11.98 6.82
CA ILE A 141 -3.72 -13.21 6.12
C ILE A 141 -2.57 -14.23 6.20
N PRO A 142 -2.87 -15.54 6.26
CA PRO A 142 -1.86 -16.59 6.28
C PRO A 142 -1.14 -16.72 4.94
N TYR A 143 0.10 -17.20 4.99
CA TYR A 143 0.90 -17.43 3.80
C TYR A 143 1.87 -18.61 3.98
N TYR A 144 2.48 -19.04 2.89
CA TYR A 144 3.50 -20.09 2.87
C TYR A 144 4.86 -19.50 2.49
N LYS A 145 5.90 -19.88 3.23
CA LYS A 145 7.30 -19.72 2.79
C LYS A 145 7.66 -20.89 1.87
N LEU A 146 8.11 -20.58 0.66
CA LEU A 146 8.46 -21.57 -0.33
C LEU A 146 9.99 -21.82 -0.30
N ALA A 147 10.41 -22.96 0.23
CA ALA A 147 11.82 -23.29 0.37
C ALA A 147 12.05 -24.81 0.17
N GLY A 148 13.04 -25.16 -0.64
CA GLY A 148 13.44 -26.58 -0.84
C GLY A 148 12.29 -27.47 -1.34
N GLY A 149 11.41 -26.96 -2.19
CA GLY A 149 10.24 -27.67 -2.70
C GLY A 149 9.10 -27.86 -1.67
N LYS A 150 9.20 -27.22 -0.49
CA LYS A 150 8.16 -27.27 0.56
C LYS A 150 7.46 -25.92 0.70
N ALA A 151 6.18 -25.96 1.04
CA ALA A 151 5.38 -24.82 1.44
C ALA A 151 5.21 -24.85 2.97
N ILE A 152 5.84 -23.90 3.67
CA ILE A 152 5.84 -23.85 5.14
C ILE A 152 4.79 -22.85 5.58
N PRO A 153 3.70 -23.28 6.25
CA PRO A 153 2.65 -22.39 6.73
C PRO A 153 3.21 -21.34 7.69
N THR A 154 2.79 -20.10 7.51
CA THR A 154 3.26 -18.97 8.32
C THR A 154 2.12 -17.98 8.52
N TYR A 155 2.02 -17.44 9.74
CA TYR A 155 1.06 -16.40 10.12
C TYR A 155 1.75 -15.38 11.04
N GLU A 156 1.59 -14.09 10.74
CA GLU A 156 2.27 -13.00 11.46
C GLU A 156 1.31 -12.06 12.19
N GLY A 157 0.03 -12.41 12.32
CA GLY A 157 -0.98 -11.54 12.95
C GLY A 157 -0.65 -11.11 14.38
N ASN A 158 0.03 -11.97 15.14
CA ASN A 158 0.47 -11.69 16.50
C ASN A 158 1.71 -10.79 16.61
N LEU A 159 2.35 -10.47 15.48
CA LEU A 159 3.54 -9.61 15.41
C LEU A 159 3.19 -8.15 15.07
N PHE A 160 1.94 -7.84 14.79
CA PHE A 160 1.50 -6.48 14.48
C PHE A 160 1.68 -5.55 15.68
N PRO A 161 1.90 -4.23 15.44
CA PRO A 161 1.99 -3.24 16.51
C PRO A 161 0.75 -3.28 17.41
N LYS A 162 0.94 -3.09 18.73
CA LYS A 162 -0.16 -3.20 19.72
C LYS A 162 -1.26 -2.15 19.55
N ASP A 163 -0.95 -1.04 18.91
CA ASP A 163 -1.86 0.06 18.57
C ASP A 163 -2.66 -0.19 17.30
N VAL A 164 -2.36 -1.27 16.57
CA VAL A 164 -3.11 -1.75 15.41
C VAL A 164 -3.97 -2.95 15.82
N PRO A 165 -5.27 -2.75 16.12
CA PRO A 165 -6.17 -3.86 16.45
C PRO A 165 -6.33 -4.78 15.23
N VAL A 166 -5.96 -6.04 15.37
CA VAL A 166 -6.10 -7.04 14.31
C VAL A 166 -7.28 -7.98 14.57
N THR A 167 -7.96 -8.36 13.51
CA THR A 167 -8.95 -9.43 13.50
C THR A 167 -8.28 -10.68 12.93
N SER A 168 -8.36 -11.83 13.64
CA SER A 168 -7.87 -13.09 13.08
C SER A 168 -8.63 -13.43 11.80
N PHE A 169 -7.90 -13.90 10.78
CA PHE A 169 -8.53 -14.35 9.53
C PHE A 169 -9.54 -15.48 9.74
N GLU A 170 -9.38 -16.32 10.77
CA GLU A 170 -10.30 -17.38 11.13
C GLU A 170 -11.66 -16.87 11.64
N ASN A 171 -11.68 -15.62 12.14
CA ASN A 171 -12.87 -14.96 12.67
C ASN A 171 -13.46 -13.92 11.69
N TYR A 172 -12.95 -13.84 10.46
CA TYR A 172 -13.39 -12.90 9.45
C TYR A 172 -13.98 -13.65 8.25
N ASP A 173 -15.28 -13.63 8.15
CA ASP A 173 -16.05 -14.28 7.08
C ASP A 173 -16.32 -13.27 5.97
N LEU A 174 -15.64 -13.40 4.83
CA LEU A 174 -15.76 -12.49 3.69
C LEU A 174 -17.20 -12.37 3.16
N GLU A 175 -17.95 -13.50 3.14
CA GLU A 175 -19.32 -13.53 2.62
C GLU A 175 -20.31 -12.80 3.54
N LYS A 176 -20.10 -12.84 4.86
CA LYS A 176 -20.94 -12.12 5.83
C LYS A 176 -20.56 -10.66 5.97
N GLU A 177 -19.27 -10.37 5.92
CA GLU A 177 -18.74 -9.03 6.14
C GLU A 177 -18.91 -8.13 4.91
N GLU A 178 -18.90 -8.72 3.70
CA GLU A 178 -19.05 -8.02 2.41
C GLU A 178 -18.35 -6.65 2.40
N PRO A 179 -17.01 -6.58 2.56
CA PRO A 179 -16.32 -5.30 2.61
C PRO A 179 -16.48 -4.53 1.31
N ASP A 180 -16.83 -3.25 1.40
CA ASP A 180 -16.93 -2.37 0.22
C ASP A 180 -15.56 -2.22 -0.46
N ILE A 181 -14.49 -2.09 0.36
CA ILE A 181 -13.12 -1.91 -0.11
C ILE A 181 -12.20 -2.93 0.58
N ILE A 182 -11.38 -3.63 -0.20
CA ILE A 182 -10.27 -4.43 0.30
C ILE A 182 -8.94 -3.83 -0.17
N PHE A 183 -8.05 -3.47 0.77
CA PHE A 183 -6.67 -3.10 0.48
C PHE A 183 -5.73 -4.29 0.68
N ILE A 184 -4.94 -4.62 -0.35
CA ILE A 184 -3.89 -5.63 -0.30
C ILE A 184 -2.54 -5.02 -0.69
N HIS A 185 -1.44 -5.57 -0.18
CA HIS A 185 -0.09 -5.13 -0.58
C HIS A 185 0.68 -6.16 -1.41
N ASN A 186 0.07 -7.30 -1.67
CA ASN A 186 0.63 -8.38 -2.49
C ASN A 186 -0.46 -8.95 -3.40
N ALA A 187 -0.23 -8.88 -4.70
CA ALA A 187 -1.15 -9.36 -5.72
C ALA A 187 -0.53 -10.49 -6.58
N TYR A 188 0.53 -11.14 -6.10
CA TYR A 188 1.25 -12.16 -6.88
C TYR A 188 0.58 -13.54 -6.85
N ASP A 189 -0.26 -13.83 -5.87
CA ASP A 189 -0.96 -15.11 -5.69
C ASP A 189 -0.02 -16.33 -5.90
N GLN A 190 -0.34 -17.24 -6.82
CA GLN A 190 0.46 -18.42 -7.15
C GLN A 190 1.77 -18.10 -7.91
N TYR A 191 1.93 -16.89 -8.44
CA TYR A 191 3.10 -16.49 -9.24
C TYR A 191 4.31 -16.07 -8.40
N ASN A 192 4.15 -15.91 -7.08
CA ASN A 192 5.27 -15.65 -6.19
C ASN A 192 6.04 -16.95 -5.89
N THR A 193 7.35 -16.95 -6.14
CA THR A 193 8.21 -18.14 -5.98
C THR A 193 8.89 -18.21 -4.62
N ILE A 194 8.79 -17.18 -3.78
CA ILE A 194 9.45 -17.10 -2.46
C ILE A 194 8.41 -17.25 -1.34
N THR A 195 7.27 -16.57 -1.47
CA THR A 195 6.16 -16.65 -0.52
C THR A 195 4.84 -16.65 -1.29
N ARG A 196 3.86 -17.37 -0.80
CA ARG A 196 2.53 -17.44 -1.42
C ARG A 196 1.46 -17.30 -0.35
N VAL A 197 0.55 -16.34 -0.51
CA VAL A 197 -0.62 -16.23 0.36
C VAL A 197 -1.49 -17.48 0.24
N ASP A 198 -2.29 -17.77 1.25
CA ASP A 198 -3.23 -18.89 1.20
C ASP A 198 -4.24 -18.68 0.07
N GLU A 199 -4.64 -19.76 -0.62
CA GLU A 199 -5.48 -19.72 -1.82
C GLU A 199 -6.86 -19.07 -1.57
N TYR A 200 -7.36 -19.14 -0.34
CA TYR A 200 -8.60 -18.46 0.06
C TYR A 200 -8.49 -16.93 -0.09
N PHE A 201 -7.26 -16.37 0.03
CA PHE A 201 -6.97 -14.94 -0.10
C PHE A 201 -6.34 -14.56 -1.45
N PHE A 202 -6.43 -15.41 -2.45
CA PHE A 202 -6.04 -15.02 -3.82
C PHE A 202 -6.95 -13.90 -4.33
N THR A 203 -6.39 -13.03 -5.16
CA THR A 203 -7.11 -11.87 -5.72
C THR A 203 -8.40 -12.26 -6.42
N SER A 204 -8.41 -13.38 -7.14
CA SER A 204 -9.60 -13.93 -7.82
C SER A 204 -10.73 -14.35 -6.86
N ASN A 205 -10.38 -14.70 -5.62
CA ASN A 205 -11.39 -15.02 -4.60
C ASN A 205 -11.81 -13.75 -3.85
N LEU A 206 -10.88 -12.89 -3.44
CA LEU A 206 -11.19 -11.62 -2.77
C LEU A 206 -12.15 -10.75 -3.59
N LYS A 207 -11.93 -10.70 -4.92
CA LYS A 207 -12.79 -9.92 -5.84
C LYS A 207 -14.26 -10.34 -5.85
N LYS A 208 -14.60 -11.55 -5.42
CA LYS A 208 -15.99 -11.99 -5.33
C LYS A 208 -16.79 -11.34 -4.19
N TYR A 209 -16.09 -10.80 -3.20
CA TYR A 209 -16.68 -10.32 -1.94
C TYR A 209 -16.48 -8.81 -1.72
N THR A 210 -15.94 -8.09 -2.70
CA THR A 210 -15.74 -6.65 -2.60
C THR A 210 -16.05 -5.94 -3.91
N ASP A 211 -16.59 -4.75 -3.82
CA ASP A 211 -16.81 -3.89 -4.99
C ASP A 211 -15.49 -3.26 -5.47
N MET A 212 -14.55 -3.03 -4.54
CA MET A 212 -13.28 -2.36 -4.83
C MET A 212 -12.07 -3.10 -4.22
N LEU A 213 -11.35 -3.86 -5.03
CA LEU A 213 -10.08 -4.50 -4.66
C LEU A 213 -8.90 -3.59 -5.06
N VAL A 214 -8.19 -3.05 -4.07
CA VAL A 214 -7.11 -2.08 -4.26
C VAL A 214 -5.76 -2.71 -3.96
N TYR A 215 -4.87 -2.70 -4.93
CA TYR A 215 -3.48 -3.13 -4.76
C TYR A 215 -2.56 -1.94 -4.48
N VAL A 216 -1.92 -1.96 -3.31
CA VAL A 216 -0.91 -0.99 -2.90
C VAL A 216 0.42 -1.73 -2.75
N PRO A 217 1.34 -1.66 -3.71
CA PRO A 217 2.57 -2.44 -3.70
C PRO A 217 3.39 -2.25 -2.41
N TYR A 218 3.85 -3.35 -1.82
CA TYR A 218 4.71 -3.32 -0.64
C TYR A 218 6.13 -2.82 -0.95
N HIS A 219 6.48 -2.63 -2.21
CA HIS A 219 7.74 -2.06 -2.66
C HIS A 219 7.52 -0.76 -3.41
N VAL A 220 8.48 0.14 -3.35
CA VAL A 220 8.54 1.29 -4.23
C VAL A 220 9.41 0.93 -5.41
N THR A 221 8.88 1.16 -6.62
CA THR A 221 9.67 0.99 -7.84
C THR A 221 10.85 1.94 -7.80
N GLY A 222 12.03 1.36 -7.76
CA GLY A 222 13.30 2.10 -7.76
C GLY A 222 13.66 2.59 -9.14
N PHE A 223 14.90 3.00 -9.27
CA PHE A 223 15.49 3.61 -10.47
C PHE A 223 15.85 2.59 -11.54
N PHE A 224 14.90 1.71 -11.88
CA PHE A 224 15.11 0.72 -12.92
C PHE A 224 14.83 1.30 -14.30
N LYS A 225 15.48 0.76 -15.30
CA LYS A 225 15.11 0.97 -16.69
C LYS A 225 13.78 0.25 -16.93
N LEU A 226 12.70 0.99 -16.99
CA LEU A 226 11.37 0.47 -17.30
C LEU A 226 11.23 0.40 -18.82
N GLY A 227 11.30 -0.80 -19.38
CA GLY A 227 11.16 -1.04 -20.84
C GLY A 227 10.72 -2.45 -21.12
N LYS A 228 10.25 -2.71 -22.36
CA LYS A 228 9.78 -4.04 -22.81
C LYS A 228 10.84 -5.14 -22.66
N ASP A 229 12.11 -4.78 -22.62
CA ASP A 229 13.24 -5.70 -22.57
C ASP A 229 13.65 -6.07 -21.13
N GLU A 230 13.07 -5.42 -20.12
CA GLU A 230 13.32 -5.72 -18.72
C GLU A 230 12.09 -6.37 -18.10
N GLN A 231 12.29 -7.54 -17.52
CA GLN A 231 11.25 -8.35 -16.87
C GLN A 231 10.68 -7.64 -15.63
N TYR A 232 9.91 -6.59 -15.84
CA TYR A 232 9.12 -6.00 -14.77
C TYR A 232 7.86 -6.85 -14.55
N VAL A 233 8.08 -8.01 -13.95
CA VAL A 233 7.10 -9.08 -13.80
C VAL A 233 5.85 -8.64 -13.02
N THR A 234 5.96 -7.61 -12.19
CA THR A 234 4.90 -7.16 -11.28
C THR A 234 3.57 -6.85 -11.98
N TYR A 235 3.61 -6.19 -13.15
CA TYR A 235 2.39 -5.76 -13.85
C TYR A 235 1.99 -6.66 -15.02
N SER A 236 2.80 -7.67 -15.35
CA SER A 236 2.53 -8.61 -16.45
C SER A 236 1.85 -9.90 -16.00
N ILE A 237 1.55 -10.04 -14.72
CA ILE A 237 0.92 -11.24 -14.17
C ILE A 237 -0.60 -11.22 -14.32
N PRO A 238 -1.25 -12.36 -14.60
CA PRO A 238 -2.69 -12.42 -14.83
C PRO A 238 -3.56 -11.92 -13.67
N THR A 239 -3.05 -11.95 -12.45
CA THR A 239 -3.78 -11.48 -11.25
C THR A 239 -4.14 -9.99 -11.30
N MET A 240 -3.47 -9.19 -12.14
CA MET A 240 -3.83 -7.78 -12.33
C MET A 240 -5.24 -7.57 -12.91
N GLU A 241 -5.81 -8.57 -13.58
CA GLU A 241 -7.19 -8.51 -14.06
C GLU A 241 -8.21 -8.42 -12.93
N ASN A 242 -7.93 -9.04 -11.78
CA ASN A 242 -8.80 -9.06 -10.60
C ASN A 242 -8.77 -7.75 -9.80
N ILE A 243 -7.78 -6.90 -10.03
CA ILE A 243 -7.58 -5.66 -9.30
C ILE A 243 -8.40 -4.53 -9.94
N ASP A 244 -9.12 -3.75 -9.13
CA ASP A 244 -9.87 -2.59 -9.62
C ASP A 244 -9.01 -1.34 -9.71
N LYS A 245 -8.17 -1.11 -8.67
CA LYS A 245 -7.24 0.03 -8.67
C LYS A 245 -5.86 -0.40 -8.17
N ILE A 246 -4.82 0.09 -8.87
CA ILE A 246 -3.41 -0.12 -8.56
C ILE A 246 -2.79 1.21 -8.20
N ILE A 247 -2.23 1.32 -7.01
CA ILE A 247 -1.58 2.54 -6.53
C ILE A 247 -0.10 2.52 -6.92
N VAL A 248 0.37 3.58 -7.57
CA VAL A 248 1.78 3.73 -7.97
C VAL A 248 2.36 5.05 -7.51
N ALA A 249 3.68 5.05 -7.25
CA ALA A 249 4.36 6.18 -6.65
C ALA A 249 4.64 7.35 -7.62
N GLY A 250 4.66 7.10 -8.92
CA GLY A 250 4.98 8.12 -9.92
C GLY A 250 4.50 7.77 -11.32
N GLN A 251 4.46 8.78 -12.18
CA GLN A 251 3.95 8.68 -13.55
C GLN A 251 4.72 7.64 -14.39
N PHE A 252 6.04 7.55 -14.24
CA PHE A 252 6.87 6.58 -14.95
C PHE A 252 6.51 5.12 -14.63
N VAL A 253 5.99 4.85 -13.42
CA VAL A 253 5.50 3.53 -13.02
C VAL A 253 4.16 3.23 -13.67
N LYS A 254 3.26 4.23 -13.76
CA LYS A 254 1.99 4.10 -14.50
C LYS A 254 2.25 3.78 -15.97
N GLU A 255 3.15 4.53 -16.62
CA GLU A 255 3.52 4.29 -18.01
C GLU A 255 4.06 2.86 -18.22
N ALA A 256 4.89 2.37 -17.29
CA ALA A 256 5.38 0.99 -17.35
C ALA A 256 4.23 -0.03 -17.21
N ALA A 257 3.33 0.14 -16.26
CA ALA A 257 2.19 -0.76 -16.06
C ALA A 257 1.29 -0.80 -17.29
N VAL A 258 0.97 0.34 -17.87
CA VAL A 258 0.16 0.46 -19.11
C VAL A 258 0.87 -0.20 -20.31
N ASN A 259 2.19 -0.04 -20.43
CA ASN A 259 2.97 -0.70 -21.48
C ASN A 259 2.98 -2.23 -21.35
N TYR A 260 2.76 -2.77 -20.14
CA TYR A 260 2.56 -4.21 -19.89
C TYR A 260 1.11 -4.67 -20.07
N GLY A 261 0.19 -3.79 -20.47
CA GLY A 261 -1.19 -4.12 -20.79
C GLY A 261 -2.19 -3.90 -19.65
N VAL A 262 -1.78 -3.29 -18.55
CA VAL A 262 -2.74 -2.89 -17.50
C VAL A 262 -3.59 -1.72 -18.01
N PRO A 263 -4.93 -1.77 -17.91
CA PRO A 263 -5.79 -0.67 -18.27
C PRO A 263 -5.43 0.63 -17.54
N GLU A 264 -5.36 1.74 -18.27
CA GLU A 264 -4.88 3.01 -17.74
C GLU A 264 -5.72 3.55 -16.58
N ASP A 265 -7.03 3.35 -16.64
CA ASP A 265 -8.01 3.77 -15.62
C ASP A 265 -7.87 3.01 -14.30
N LYS A 266 -7.25 1.82 -14.32
CA LYS A 266 -6.93 1.08 -13.11
C LYS A 266 -5.72 1.63 -12.36
N VAL A 267 -4.80 2.35 -13.04
CA VAL A 267 -3.52 2.78 -12.45
C VAL A 267 -3.60 4.22 -11.96
N LEU A 268 -3.54 4.40 -10.63
CA LEU A 268 -3.62 5.69 -9.96
C LEU A 268 -2.24 6.13 -9.48
N VAL A 269 -1.79 7.31 -9.92
CA VAL A 269 -0.52 7.92 -9.48
C VAL A 269 -0.79 8.72 -8.21
N MET A 270 -0.57 8.10 -7.04
CA MET A 270 -0.98 8.65 -5.74
C MET A 270 0.15 8.73 -4.71
N GLY A 271 1.38 8.35 -5.08
CA GLY A 271 2.48 8.22 -4.11
C GLY A 271 2.54 6.82 -3.48
N SER A 272 3.16 6.73 -2.31
CA SER A 272 3.31 5.47 -1.60
C SER A 272 3.25 5.67 -0.08
N PRO A 273 2.45 4.89 0.66
CA PRO A 273 2.47 4.89 2.13
C PRO A 273 3.86 4.61 2.72
N LYS A 274 4.72 3.87 2.03
CA LYS A 274 6.12 3.68 2.45
C LYS A 274 6.93 4.97 2.41
N MET A 275 6.64 5.88 1.48
CA MET A 275 7.24 7.21 1.46
C MET A 275 6.70 8.06 2.60
N ASP A 276 5.42 7.95 2.94
CA ASP A 276 4.85 8.60 4.13
C ASP A 276 5.57 8.14 5.41
N ALA A 277 5.83 6.83 5.54
CA ALA A 277 6.54 6.28 6.70
C ALA A 277 7.96 6.84 6.82
N VAL A 278 8.71 6.92 5.70
CA VAL A 278 10.06 7.54 5.69
C VAL A 278 10.00 9.03 5.99
N TYR A 279 9.05 9.76 5.41
CA TYR A 279 8.85 11.18 5.70
C TYR A 279 8.59 11.41 7.18
N GLN A 280 7.65 10.66 7.80
CA GLN A 280 7.34 10.79 9.22
C GLN A 280 8.56 10.46 10.10
N ALA A 281 9.33 9.42 9.76
CA ALA A 281 10.52 9.02 10.49
C ALA A 281 11.69 10.03 10.38
N THR A 282 11.68 10.93 9.38
CA THR A 282 12.85 11.78 9.06
C THR A 282 12.57 13.27 9.04
N LYS A 283 11.30 13.73 9.03
CA LYS A 283 10.91 15.15 8.92
C LYS A 283 11.45 16.05 10.04
N ASN A 284 11.62 15.49 11.24
CA ASN A 284 12.13 16.23 12.41
C ASN A 284 13.65 16.06 12.59
N GLY A 285 14.36 15.59 11.57
CA GLY A 285 15.79 15.38 11.62
C GLY A 285 16.19 13.92 11.80
N LYS A 286 17.45 13.71 12.20
CA LYS A 286 18.00 12.38 12.46
C LYS A 286 17.51 11.83 13.79
N ILE A 287 17.08 10.56 13.80
CA ILE A 287 16.66 9.83 15.01
C ILE A 287 17.61 8.67 15.23
N ILE A 288 18.33 8.70 16.34
CA ILE A 288 19.27 7.64 16.73
C ILE A 288 18.60 6.76 17.78
N PRO A 289 18.46 5.44 17.54
CA PRO A 289 17.93 4.53 18.56
C PRO A 289 18.93 4.36 19.71
N GLU A 290 18.44 4.14 20.91
CA GLU A 290 19.23 4.00 22.15
C GLU A 290 20.38 3.00 22.00
N LYS A 291 20.13 1.86 21.34
CA LYS A 291 21.15 0.83 21.09
C LYS A 291 22.38 1.32 20.29
N TRP A 292 22.26 2.44 19.57
CA TRP A 292 23.32 3.02 18.72
C TRP A 292 23.83 4.37 19.22
N GLU A 293 23.27 4.91 20.32
CA GLU A 293 23.54 6.26 20.82
C GLU A 293 25.05 6.50 21.03
N ASN A 294 25.73 5.57 21.69
CA ASN A 294 27.18 5.69 21.97
C ASN A 294 28.06 5.79 20.72
N GLN A 295 27.65 5.14 19.63
CA GLN A 295 28.43 5.14 18.38
C GLN A 295 28.08 6.29 17.46
N LEU A 296 26.82 6.77 17.47
CA LEU A 296 26.30 7.69 16.46
C LEU A 296 26.06 9.09 16.96
N SER A 297 25.89 9.33 18.27
CA SER A 297 25.58 10.66 18.81
C SER A 297 26.62 11.69 18.42
N GLY A 298 26.17 12.84 17.93
CA GLY A 298 27.03 13.94 17.50
C GLY A 298 27.84 13.68 16.20
N LYS A 299 27.61 12.55 15.51
CA LYS A 299 28.38 12.21 14.30
C LYS A 299 27.54 12.34 13.04
N PHE A 300 28.20 12.60 11.92
CA PHE A 300 27.62 12.44 10.59
C PHE A 300 27.60 10.95 10.21
N VAL A 301 26.45 10.42 9.92
CA VAL A 301 26.21 8.97 9.77
C VAL A 301 25.97 8.60 8.30
N PHE A 302 26.83 7.76 7.76
CA PHE A 302 26.65 7.13 6.45
C PHE A 302 25.90 5.80 6.61
N ALA A 303 24.78 5.64 5.93
CA ALA A 303 24.06 4.37 5.81
C ALA A 303 24.55 3.65 4.55
N LEU A 304 25.29 2.58 4.71
CA LEU A 304 25.73 1.70 3.62
C LEU A 304 24.79 0.51 3.50
N ASP A 305 24.05 0.44 2.39
CA ASP A 305 23.22 -0.71 2.03
C ASP A 305 23.87 -1.48 0.87
N THR A 306 23.95 -2.78 1.01
CA THR A 306 24.51 -3.67 -0.03
C THR A 306 23.51 -4.78 -0.36
N ASN A 307 23.13 -4.92 -1.64
CA ASN A 307 22.23 -5.98 -2.06
C ASN A 307 22.86 -7.38 -1.97
N CYS A 308 22.04 -8.43 -2.04
CA CYS A 308 22.53 -9.82 -1.87
C CYS A 308 23.54 -10.25 -2.93
N MET A 309 23.54 -9.63 -4.12
CA MET A 309 24.46 -9.91 -5.22
C MET A 309 25.64 -8.95 -5.29
N TYR A 310 25.72 -7.94 -4.40
CA TYR A 310 26.80 -6.95 -4.43
C TYR A 310 28.19 -7.62 -4.36
N LEU A 311 28.42 -8.46 -3.36
CA LEU A 311 29.67 -9.17 -3.21
C LEU A 311 29.88 -10.28 -4.27
N PRO A 312 28.90 -11.13 -4.61
CA PRO A 312 29.03 -12.05 -5.73
C PRO A 312 29.39 -11.40 -7.07
N ASN A 313 28.82 -10.24 -7.37
CA ASN A 313 29.12 -9.47 -8.59
C ASN A 313 30.47 -8.72 -8.52
N ASN A 314 31.04 -8.55 -7.33
CA ASN A 314 32.32 -7.86 -7.11
C ASN A 314 33.29 -8.70 -6.27
N PRO A 315 33.63 -9.94 -6.69
CA PRO A 315 34.33 -10.91 -5.86
C PRO A 315 35.74 -10.47 -5.42
N PHE A 316 36.41 -9.66 -6.23
CA PHE A 316 37.79 -9.22 -5.95
C PHE A 316 37.88 -7.84 -5.29
N SER A 317 36.84 -7.04 -5.36
CA SER A 317 36.89 -5.64 -4.91
C SER A 317 35.77 -5.25 -3.97
N GLY A 318 34.71 -6.06 -3.84
CA GLY A 318 33.52 -5.69 -3.08
C GLY A 318 33.78 -5.42 -1.60
N LEU A 319 34.55 -6.29 -0.92
CA LEU A 319 34.96 -6.07 0.46
C LEU A 319 35.88 -4.85 0.61
N ALA A 320 36.80 -4.65 -0.34
CA ALA A 320 37.68 -3.48 -0.33
C ALA A 320 36.90 -2.16 -0.45
N TYR A 321 35.81 -2.11 -1.24
CA TYR A 321 34.94 -0.93 -1.31
C TYR A 321 34.16 -0.71 -0.04
N ILE A 322 33.65 -1.77 0.59
CA ILE A 322 32.99 -1.67 1.90
C ILE A 322 33.98 -1.11 2.93
N GLU A 323 35.22 -1.63 2.97
CA GLU A 323 36.29 -1.15 3.83
C GLU A 323 36.66 0.32 3.54
N GLN A 324 36.66 0.74 2.27
CA GLN A 324 36.87 2.14 1.90
C GLN A 324 35.77 3.07 2.44
N VAL A 325 34.51 2.60 2.46
CA VAL A 325 33.42 3.37 3.10
C VAL A 325 33.65 3.49 4.60
N PHE A 326 34.16 2.44 5.26
CA PHE A 326 34.50 2.46 6.69
C PHE A 326 35.62 3.44 7.03
N ASP A 327 36.47 3.79 6.07
CA ASP A 327 37.51 4.82 6.29
C ASP A 327 36.92 6.17 6.70
N ALA A 328 35.67 6.48 6.32
CA ALA A 328 34.98 7.68 6.82
C ALA A 328 34.95 7.73 8.35
N ALA A 329 34.60 6.61 9.00
CA ALA A 329 34.52 6.50 10.45
C ALA A 329 35.92 6.33 11.10
N ARG A 330 36.86 5.70 10.42
CA ARG A 330 38.23 5.48 10.91
C ARG A 330 39.06 6.78 10.90
N MET A 331 38.98 7.56 9.83
CA MET A 331 39.77 8.75 9.64
C MET A 331 39.16 10.01 10.31
N LYS A 332 37.86 10.02 10.54
CA LYS A 332 37.13 11.18 11.06
C LYS A 332 36.31 10.80 12.30
N LYS A 333 36.73 11.33 13.46
CA LYS A 333 36.05 11.08 14.74
C LYS A 333 34.57 11.53 14.76
N ASN A 334 34.22 12.51 13.91
CA ASN A 334 32.87 13.03 13.76
C ASN A 334 32.02 12.29 12.70
N CYS A 335 32.50 11.15 12.19
CA CYS A 335 31.77 10.32 11.26
C CYS A 335 31.51 8.92 11.84
N ALA A 336 30.43 8.30 11.38
CA ALA A 336 30.06 6.91 11.66
C ALA A 336 29.47 6.24 10.42
N VAL A 337 29.46 4.92 10.39
CA VAL A 337 28.85 4.13 9.33
C VAL A 337 27.93 3.07 9.92
N ILE A 338 26.72 2.98 9.39
CA ILE A 338 25.84 1.81 9.60
C ILE A 338 25.91 0.98 8.33
N TRP A 339 26.38 -0.24 8.42
CA TRP A 339 26.38 -1.18 7.30
C TRP A 339 25.24 -2.17 7.45
N ARG A 340 24.35 -2.18 6.46
CA ARG A 340 23.19 -3.06 6.37
C ARG A 340 23.28 -3.91 5.11
N PRO A 341 23.89 -5.11 5.15
CA PRO A 341 23.84 -6.04 4.04
C PRO A 341 22.42 -6.64 3.93
N HIS A 342 22.03 -6.96 2.70
CA HIS A 342 20.76 -7.66 2.46
C HIS A 342 20.72 -9.00 3.25
N PRO A 343 19.60 -9.40 3.85
CA PRO A 343 19.50 -10.62 4.66
C PRO A 343 19.95 -11.91 3.93
N LEU A 344 19.86 -11.94 2.62
CA LEU A 344 20.32 -13.07 1.79
C LEU A 344 21.81 -13.01 1.41
N THR A 345 22.55 -11.98 1.80
CA THR A 345 23.97 -11.82 1.39
C THR A 345 24.82 -13.05 1.74
N ARG A 346 24.70 -13.53 2.98
CA ARG A 346 25.48 -14.71 3.43
C ARG A 346 25.11 -15.99 2.66
N ILE A 347 23.82 -16.17 2.34
CA ILE A 347 23.31 -17.30 1.54
C ILE A 347 23.82 -17.19 0.11
N SER A 348 23.79 -16.02 -0.49
CA SER A 348 24.30 -15.77 -1.83
C SER A 348 25.80 -16.02 -1.92
N LEU A 349 26.58 -15.58 -0.91
CA LEU A 349 28.02 -15.89 -0.84
C LEU A 349 28.27 -17.39 -0.74
N ALA A 350 27.58 -18.10 0.15
CA ALA A 350 27.71 -19.54 0.29
C ALA A 350 27.40 -20.30 -1.01
N HIS A 351 26.47 -19.79 -1.82
CA HIS A 351 26.07 -20.40 -3.07
C HIS A 351 27.02 -20.08 -4.24
N TYR A 352 27.37 -18.80 -4.42
CA TYR A 352 28.09 -18.33 -5.60
C TYR A 352 29.61 -18.23 -5.40
N ILE A 353 30.09 -17.87 -4.21
CA ILE A 353 31.51 -17.62 -3.92
C ILE A 353 31.84 -18.03 -2.47
N PRO A 354 31.83 -19.35 -2.15
CA PRO A 354 32.03 -19.82 -0.78
C PRO A 354 33.37 -19.39 -0.15
N GLN A 355 34.41 -19.19 -0.94
CA GLN A 355 35.72 -18.74 -0.46
C GLN A 355 35.67 -17.31 0.12
N LEU A 356 34.81 -16.41 -0.38
CA LEU A 356 34.68 -15.09 0.14
C LEU A 356 33.83 -15.03 1.45
N LEU A 357 33.09 -16.10 1.74
CA LEU A 357 32.26 -16.19 2.93
C LEU A 357 33.09 -16.12 4.22
N VAL A 358 34.28 -16.72 4.23
CA VAL A 358 35.18 -16.74 5.39
C VAL A 358 35.66 -15.32 5.72
N GLU A 359 36.02 -14.54 4.70
CA GLU A 359 36.44 -13.14 4.88
C GLU A 359 35.29 -12.26 5.30
N TYR A 360 34.11 -12.47 4.72
CA TYR A 360 32.87 -11.77 5.10
C TYR A 360 32.50 -12.05 6.57
N ASP A 361 32.45 -13.32 6.99
CA ASP A 361 32.11 -13.70 8.36
C ASP A 361 33.13 -13.16 9.36
N LYS A 362 34.43 -13.11 9.00
CA LYS A 362 35.49 -12.49 9.82
C LYS A 362 35.25 -11.00 9.97
N LEU A 363 34.97 -10.27 8.89
CA LEU A 363 34.68 -8.84 8.91
C LEU A 363 33.46 -8.52 9.79
N VAL A 364 32.36 -9.27 9.62
CA VAL A 364 31.14 -9.10 10.41
C VAL A 364 31.42 -9.34 11.91
N LYS A 365 32.21 -10.36 12.24
CA LYS A 365 32.60 -10.67 13.62
C LYS A 365 33.40 -9.53 14.24
N GLU A 366 34.42 -9.02 13.54
CA GLU A 366 35.27 -7.93 14.04
C GLU A 366 34.47 -6.63 14.29
N ILE A 367 33.46 -6.33 13.44
CA ILE A 367 32.57 -5.18 13.65
C ILE A 367 31.67 -5.41 14.87
N LYS A 368 31.04 -6.59 14.99
CA LYS A 368 30.15 -6.92 16.12
C LYS A 368 30.87 -6.91 17.47
N GLU A 369 32.11 -7.35 17.49
CA GLU A 369 32.98 -7.34 18.67
C GLU A 369 33.55 -5.95 18.99
N ARG A 370 33.21 -4.93 18.17
CA ARG A 370 33.65 -3.54 18.32
C ARG A 370 35.16 -3.42 18.43
N SER A 371 35.88 -4.12 17.57
CA SER A 371 37.35 -4.05 17.54
C SER A 371 37.83 -2.63 17.32
N GLU A 372 39.05 -2.30 17.80
CA GLU A 372 39.67 -0.98 17.60
C GLU A 372 39.81 -0.59 16.12
N LYS A 373 39.80 -1.58 15.23
CA LYS A 373 39.84 -1.38 13.78
C LYS A 373 38.55 -0.76 13.23
N TYR A 374 37.40 -0.96 13.89
CA TYR A 374 36.07 -0.54 13.41
C TYR A 374 35.34 0.34 14.42
N PRO A 375 35.94 1.49 14.84
CA PRO A 375 35.31 2.41 15.73
C PRO A 375 34.13 3.09 14.99
N ASN A 376 33.00 3.28 15.66
CA ASN A 376 31.82 3.96 15.09
C ASN A 376 31.23 3.28 13.84
N ILE A 377 31.42 1.97 13.69
CA ILE A 377 30.80 1.16 12.65
C ILE A 377 29.78 0.25 13.31
N ILE A 378 28.59 0.23 12.74
CA ILE A 378 27.47 -0.60 13.19
C ILE A 378 27.11 -1.58 12.08
N PHE A 379 26.99 -2.86 12.44
CA PHE A 379 26.42 -3.89 11.59
C PHE A 379 24.93 -4.03 11.91
N ASP A 380 24.06 -3.65 10.96
CA ASP A 380 22.62 -3.74 11.11
C ASP A 380 22.04 -4.94 10.35
N GLU A 381 21.59 -5.94 11.09
CA GLU A 381 20.88 -7.13 10.57
C GLU A 381 19.41 -7.16 10.96
N SER A 382 18.88 -6.05 11.46
CA SER A 382 17.47 -5.92 11.85
C SER A 382 16.55 -5.91 10.62
N ASN A 383 15.26 -6.17 10.83
CA ASN A 383 14.23 -6.01 9.80
C ASN A 383 13.69 -4.56 9.71
N GLU A 384 14.23 -3.63 10.53
CA GLU A 384 13.72 -2.27 10.70
C GLU A 384 14.43 -1.25 9.79
N TYR A 385 14.14 -1.26 8.50
CA TYR A 385 14.79 -0.35 7.55
C TYR A 385 14.49 1.14 7.83
N LEU A 386 13.35 1.48 8.42
CA LEU A 386 13.01 2.86 8.79
C LEU A 386 13.99 3.41 9.83
N THR A 387 14.34 2.61 10.84
CA THR A 387 15.35 2.97 11.86
C THR A 387 16.71 3.22 11.21
N PHE A 388 17.12 2.37 10.26
CA PHE A 388 18.35 2.53 9.50
C PHE A 388 18.38 3.83 8.68
N LEU A 389 17.29 4.14 7.96
CA LEU A 389 17.19 5.39 7.19
C LEU A 389 17.10 6.63 8.10
N ALA A 390 16.32 6.57 9.18
CA ALA A 390 16.14 7.68 10.11
C ALA A 390 17.43 8.06 10.83
N ALA A 391 18.28 7.08 11.17
CA ALA A 391 19.54 7.28 11.87
C ALA A 391 20.68 7.82 10.98
N SER A 392 20.47 7.97 9.68
CA SER A 392 21.52 8.35 8.73
C SER A 392 21.46 9.80 8.28
N ASP A 393 22.60 10.38 7.91
CA ASP A 393 22.72 11.69 7.27
C ASP A 393 22.97 11.56 5.77
N ALA A 394 23.54 10.44 5.31
CA ALA A 394 23.78 10.13 3.89
C ALA A 394 23.56 8.63 3.63
N TYR A 395 23.13 8.30 2.42
CA TYR A 395 22.84 6.93 2.01
C TYR A 395 23.73 6.48 0.86
N ILE A 396 24.28 5.27 0.94
CA ILE A 396 25.18 4.68 -0.04
C ILE A 396 24.63 3.34 -0.45
N SER A 397 24.33 3.15 -1.72
CA SER A 397 23.85 1.86 -2.25
C SER A 397 23.97 1.77 -3.77
N GLU A 398 23.81 0.58 -4.30
CA GLU A 398 23.37 0.39 -5.68
C GLU A 398 21.92 0.90 -5.83
N PRO A 399 21.46 1.22 -7.07
CA PRO A 399 20.07 1.59 -7.28
C PRO A 399 19.12 0.51 -6.78
N ASN A 400 18.25 0.86 -5.82
CA ASN A 400 17.27 -0.06 -5.24
C ASN A 400 16.05 0.70 -4.68
N SER A 401 15.07 -0.03 -4.16
CA SER A 401 13.85 0.56 -3.60
C SER A 401 14.09 1.41 -2.35
N LEU A 402 15.09 1.08 -1.52
CA LEU A 402 15.45 1.90 -0.35
C LEU A 402 16.10 3.22 -0.78
N MET A 403 16.89 3.25 -1.86
CA MET A 403 17.40 4.49 -2.46
C MET A 403 16.23 5.39 -2.91
N ALA A 404 15.22 4.82 -3.54
CA ALA A 404 14.02 5.54 -3.94
C ALA A 404 13.28 6.14 -2.73
N LEU A 405 13.09 5.36 -1.68
CA LEU A 405 12.52 5.83 -0.41
C LEU A 405 13.38 6.92 0.25
N TYR A 406 14.71 6.78 0.21
CA TYR A 406 15.60 7.76 0.83
C TYR A 406 15.57 9.13 0.13
N THR A 407 15.22 9.19 -1.16
CA THR A 407 15.15 10.47 -1.89
C THR A 407 14.16 11.46 -1.28
N VAL A 408 13.08 10.99 -0.63
CA VAL A 408 12.09 11.87 0.03
C VAL A 408 12.69 12.65 1.22
N THR A 409 13.81 12.19 1.76
CA THR A 409 14.51 12.88 2.85
C THR A 409 15.26 14.13 2.39
N GLY A 410 15.54 14.25 1.09
CA GLY A 410 16.42 15.26 0.53
C GLY A 410 17.89 15.15 0.98
N ARG A 411 18.25 14.14 1.80
CA ARG A 411 19.61 13.92 2.30
C ARG A 411 20.54 13.37 1.21
N PRO A 412 21.88 13.52 1.34
CA PRO A 412 22.85 13.04 0.35
C PRO A 412 22.67 11.57 -0.02
N ALA A 413 22.70 11.28 -1.31
CA ALA A 413 22.63 9.93 -1.85
C ALA A 413 23.85 9.66 -2.78
N ILE A 414 24.53 8.55 -2.54
CA ILE A 414 25.75 8.13 -3.22
C ILE A 414 25.49 6.78 -3.90
N LEU A 415 25.60 6.75 -5.22
CA LEU A 415 25.43 5.54 -6.01
C LEU A 415 26.72 4.71 -6.02
N ALA A 416 26.64 3.50 -5.51
CA ALA A 416 27.74 2.52 -5.48
C ALA A 416 27.56 1.44 -6.57
N SER A 417 27.25 1.85 -7.80
CA SER A 417 27.09 0.96 -8.95
C SER A 417 28.15 1.23 -10.01
N LYS A 418 28.79 0.15 -10.50
CA LYS A 418 29.70 0.18 -11.66
C LYS A 418 28.96 0.20 -12.98
N PHE A 419 27.69 -0.22 -13.00
CA PHE A 419 26.90 -0.25 -14.21
C PHE A 419 26.27 1.11 -14.46
N PRO A 420 26.18 1.55 -15.73
CA PRO A 420 25.53 2.82 -16.05
C PRO A 420 24.07 2.75 -15.63
N ALA A 421 23.71 3.58 -14.64
CA ALA A 421 22.34 3.76 -14.24
C ALA A 421 21.57 4.53 -15.32
N ASN A 422 20.24 4.39 -15.34
CA ASN A 422 19.40 5.21 -16.20
C ASN A 422 19.53 6.70 -15.80
N LYS A 423 20.27 7.47 -16.59
CA LYS A 423 20.57 8.90 -16.29
C LYS A 423 19.33 9.80 -16.29
N ASN A 424 18.21 9.37 -16.86
CA ASN A 424 16.95 10.10 -16.76
C ASN A 424 16.33 9.97 -15.35
N LEU A 425 16.54 8.83 -14.69
CA LEU A 425 16.05 8.56 -13.34
C LEU A 425 17.11 8.85 -12.27
N LEU A 426 18.39 8.75 -12.61
CA LEU A 426 19.55 8.93 -11.72
C LEU A 426 20.56 9.91 -12.34
N PRO A 427 20.22 11.19 -12.51
CA PRO A 427 21.08 12.14 -13.15
C PRO A 427 22.30 12.50 -12.28
N ASP A 428 23.45 12.71 -12.92
CA ASP A 428 24.74 12.98 -12.28
C ASP A 428 24.72 14.25 -11.39
N ASN A 429 23.82 15.19 -11.66
CA ASN A 429 23.68 16.40 -10.84
C ASN A 429 22.92 16.19 -9.52
N ALA A 430 22.15 15.10 -9.38
CA ALA A 430 21.38 14.79 -8.18
C ALA A 430 22.08 13.79 -7.23
N PHE A 431 22.89 12.89 -7.78
CA PHE A 431 23.57 11.82 -7.05
C PHE A 431 25.10 11.93 -7.15
N TYR A 432 25.79 11.54 -6.08
CA TYR A 432 27.22 11.28 -6.11
C TYR A 432 27.44 9.87 -6.64
N HIS A 433 28.48 9.65 -7.46
CA HIS A 433 28.80 8.35 -8.05
C HIS A 433 30.12 7.84 -7.50
N PHE A 434 30.10 6.77 -6.73
CA PHE A 434 31.24 6.24 -6.01
C PHE A 434 32.36 5.73 -6.95
N TYR A 435 32.00 5.25 -8.14
CA TYR A 435 32.95 4.73 -9.13
C TYR A 435 33.30 5.71 -10.24
N ASP A 436 32.93 6.99 -10.11
CA ASP A 436 33.38 8.03 -11.03
C ASP A 436 34.88 8.29 -10.79
N GLU A 437 35.69 8.37 -11.84
CA GLU A 437 37.14 8.66 -11.77
C GLU A 437 37.45 9.98 -11.03
N LYS A 438 36.53 10.94 -11.07
CA LYS A 438 36.66 12.23 -10.35
C LYS A 438 36.14 12.18 -8.91
N PHE A 439 35.56 11.04 -8.49
CA PHE A 439 35.04 10.87 -7.15
C PHE A 439 36.18 10.62 -6.15
N SER A 440 36.25 11.48 -5.14
CA SER A 440 37.16 11.28 -4.01
C SER A 440 36.33 11.05 -2.75
N TRP A 441 36.35 9.81 -2.25
CA TRP A 441 35.61 9.44 -1.03
C TRP A 441 35.99 10.34 0.15
N TYR A 442 37.29 10.57 0.32
CA TYR A 442 37.81 11.46 1.38
C TYR A 442 37.25 12.88 1.30
N LYS A 443 37.25 13.47 0.09
CA LYS A 443 36.76 14.84 -0.14
C LYS A 443 35.25 14.91 0.09
N ILE A 444 34.46 13.96 -0.46
CA ILE A 444 33.01 13.94 -0.32
C ILE A 444 32.61 13.72 1.13
N THR A 445 33.26 12.83 1.86
CA THR A 445 33.04 12.64 3.30
C THR A 445 33.26 13.93 4.09
N ASP A 446 34.32 14.67 3.73
CA ASP A 446 34.64 15.95 4.38
C ASP A 446 33.59 17.03 4.08
N GLU A 447 33.24 17.21 2.83
CA GLU A 447 32.22 18.15 2.40
C GLU A 447 30.89 17.90 3.08
N LEU A 448 30.40 16.64 3.04
CA LEU A 448 29.11 16.26 3.59
C LEU A 448 29.08 16.38 5.13
N ALA A 449 30.12 15.92 5.81
CA ALA A 449 30.21 16.03 7.28
C ALA A 449 30.28 17.49 7.77
N ASN A 450 30.71 18.43 6.92
CA ASN A 450 30.67 19.86 7.17
C ASN A 450 29.41 20.56 6.64
N GLY A 451 28.40 19.81 6.23
CA GLY A 451 27.10 20.33 5.78
C GLY A 451 27.07 20.82 4.32
N LEU A 452 28.11 20.54 3.53
CA LEU A 452 28.23 20.99 2.15
C LEU A 452 27.70 19.89 1.19
N ASP A 453 26.41 19.89 0.89
CA ASP A 453 25.80 19.05 -0.14
C ASP A 453 25.47 19.84 -1.40
N ARG A 454 26.38 19.80 -2.38
CA ARG A 454 26.25 20.55 -3.63
C ARG A 454 25.11 20.05 -4.54
N LYS A 455 24.62 18.83 -4.31
CA LYS A 455 23.61 18.19 -5.15
C LYS A 455 22.21 18.21 -4.55
N LYS A 456 22.04 18.75 -3.33
CA LYS A 456 20.79 18.76 -2.56
C LYS A 456 19.60 19.30 -3.36
N LYS A 457 19.73 20.50 -3.93
CA LYS A 457 18.65 21.17 -4.68
C LYS A 457 18.16 20.33 -5.87
N PHE A 458 19.09 19.75 -6.63
CA PHE A 458 18.75 18.93 -7.79
C PHE A 458 18.09 17.61 -7.37
N ARG A 459 18.51 17.02 -6.25
CA ARG A 459 17.95 15.77 -5.72
C ARG A 459 16.52 15.96 -5.21
N ILE A 460 16.22 17.04 -4.50
CA ILE A 460 14.86 17.38 -4.07
C ILE A 460 13.96 17.58 -5.29
N ASN A 461 14.37 18.40 -6.25
CA ASN A 461 13.60 18.62 -7.48
C ASN A 461 13.36 17.32 -8.27
N LEU A 462 14.33 16.39 -8.23
CA LEU A 462 14.17 15.08 -8.89
C LEU A 462 13.14 14.22 -8.18
N ALA A 463 13.16 14.17 -6.86
CA ALA A 463 12.17 13.42 -6.07
C ALA A 463 10.75 13.90 -6.36
N ASP A 464 10.54 15.23 -6.37
CA ASP A 464 9.24 15.85 -6.68
C ASP A 464 8.80 15.62 -8.13
N LYS A 465 9.74 15.41 -9.05
CA LYS A 465 9.44 15.08 -10.46
C LYS A 465 9.08 13.60 -10.65
N LEU A 466 9.76 12.72 -9.94
CA LEU A 466 9.59 11.27 -10.12
C LEU A 466 8.42 10.71 -9.32
N TYR A 467 8.20 11.24 -8.11
CA TYR A 467 7.20 10.72 -7.18
C TYR A 467 6.22 11.82 -6.79
N VAL A 468 4.99 11.44 -6.51
CA VAL A 468 3.96 12.38 -6.05
C VAL A 468 3.69 12.16 -4.56
N ASN A 469 3.19 13.22 -3.88
CA ASN A 469 2.78 13.15 -2.48
C ASN A 469 3.91 12.65 -1.53
N THR A 470 5.12 13.16 -1.73
CA THR A 470 6.31 12.78 -0.94
C THR A 470 6.36 13.45 0.43
N ASP A 471 5.34 14.23 0.77
CA ASP A 471 5.19 15.05 1.98
C ASP A 471 4.44 14.36 3.13
N GLY A 472 4.21 13.05 3.03
CA GLY A 472 3.49 12.27 4.04
C GLY A 472 1.98 12.26 3.87
N THR A 473 1.46 12.65 2.71
CA THR A 473 0.01 12.76 2.43
C THR A 473 -0.54 11.67 1.51
N SER A 474 0.30 10.71 1.07
CA SER A 474 -0.13 9.67 0.13
C SER A 474 -1.31 8.86 0.66
N GLY A 475 -1.26 8.42 1.93
CA GLY A 475 -2.32 7.59 2.52
C GLY A 475 -3.68 8.27 2.53
N ILE A 476 -3.75 9.54 2.95
CA ILE A 476 -4.98 10.33 2.98
C ILE A 476 -5.55 10.47 1.57
N LYS A 477 -4.72 10.88 0.61
CA LYS A 477 -5.16 11.10 -0.78
C LYS A 477 -5.58 9.81 -1.48
N ILE A 478 -4.92 8.68 -1.20
CA ILE A 478 -5.33 7.36 -1.70
C ILE A 478 -6.73 7.03 -1.18
N LEU A 479 -6.95 7.15 0.13
CA LEU A 479 -8.25 6.86 0.74
C LEU A 479 -9.36 7.73 0.14
N GLU A 480 -9.16 9.04 0.09
CA GLU A 480 -10.14 9.99 -0.47
C GLU A 480 -10.48 9.66 -1.93
N THR A 481 -9.46 9.37 -2.75
CA THR A 481 -9.68 9.03 -4.17
C THR A 481 -10.45 7.71 -4.31
N ILE A 482 -10.10 6.67 -3.54
CA ILE A 482 -10.80 5.38 -3.60
C ILE A 482 -12.23 5.50 -3.07
N LYS A 483 -12.46 6.27 -1.98
CA LYS A 483 -13.80 6.54 -1.45
C LYS A 483 -14.69 7.24 -2.48
N ASN A 484 -14.19 8.29 -3.10
CA ASN A 484 -14.94 9.02 -4.14
C ASN A 484 -15.25 8.10 -5.33
N THR A 485 -14.25 7.30 -5.76
CA THR A 485 -14.45 6.36 -6.87
C THR A 485 -15.57 5.34 -6.59
N ILE A 486 -15.68 4.80 -5.38
CA ILE A 486 -16.68 3.76 -5.08
C ILE A 486 -18.06 4.37 -4.77
N ILE A 487 -18.13 5.59 -4.26
CA ILE A 487 -19.40 6.26 -3.95
C ILE A 487 -20.05 6.80 -5.22
N ASP A 488 -19.26 7.28 -6.18
CA ASP A 488 -19.72 7.85 -7.45
C ASP A 488 -20.01 6.77 -8.53
N TYR A 489 -19.72 5.48 -8.23
CA TYR A 489 -19.94 4.34 -9.11
C TYR A 489 -21.35 3.74 -8.93
#